data_12902c49956921a89d31f9c0177bb857
#
_entry.id   12902c49956921a89d31f9c0177bb857
#
_cell.length_a   1.000
_cell.length_b   1.000
_cell.length_c   1.000
_cell.angle_alpha   90.00
_cell.angle_beta   90.00
_cell.angle_gamma   90.00
#
_symmetry.space_group_name_H-M   'P 1'
#
loop_
_entity.id
_entity.type
_entity.pdbx_description
1 polymer ?
#
loop_
_entity_poly.entity_id
_entity_poly.type
_entity_poly.pdbx_seq_one_letter_code
_entity_poly.pdbx_strand_id
1 'polypeptide(L)'
;KLDGALTKYGNRMIIHRGYDVCDYTTVTSPKYMIKTVTIRKVLQDSKKRLYWGSASSQQVITADLFIDASVEGRLARKINSACTTGRFDWPAAYRKNDTTVGYAAKQQAATLMFKMKGITPLTTKDNDNHYKSQNGYHTYWGGSNVFTSGSIAVFNEQYASQGYMLKPANAAQNGTNTDEWWINAFLIFGVDGRANNRDQGTKFYPTDQLDGTKTVDDAMADARQFLKDHAVEVETAMHGLKGFEKAKIVLDADGYPSTGEVLYIRETVHMAIQSRYSGATPEDTNYQLGAHEAFLAGAGSTDGNDKANYAHRIGLALYNADVHP
;
A
#
# COMPACT_ATOMS: atom_id res chain seq x y z
N LYS A 1 -21.17 -1.49 -5.90
CA LYS A 1 -20.89 -1.58 -7.36
C LYS A 1 -20.15 -2.87 -7.73
N LEU A 2 -19.13 -3.29 -6.96
CA LEU A 2 -18.40 -4.53 -7.24
C LEU A 2 -19.31 -5.76 -7.14
N ASP A 3 -20.10 -5.88 -6.07
CA ASP A 3 -21.03 -7.00 -5.90
C ASP A 3 -22.04 -7.09 -7.06
N GLY A 4 -22.56 -5.95 -7.53
CA GLY A 4 -23.44 -5.92 -8.70
C GLY A 4 -22.75 -6.30 -10.01
N ALA A 5 -21.43 -6.04 -10.14
CA ALA A 5 -20.66 -6.50 -11.29
C ALA A 5 -20.40 -8.03 -11.23
N LEU A 6 -20.17 -8.55 -10.02
CA LEU A 6 -19.90 -9.97 -9.78
C LEU A 6 -21.15 -10.85 -9.98
N THR A 7 -22.35 -10.35 -9.67
CA THR A 7 -23.60 -11.09 -9.88
C THR A 7 -23.85 -11.48 -11.33
N LYS A 8 -23.25 -10.76 -12.30
CA LYS A 8 -23.34 -11.12 -13.74
C LYS A 8 -22.80 -12.51 -14.07
N TYR A 9 -21.88 -12.99 -13.23
CA TYR A 9 -21.20 -14.27 -13.50
C TYR A 9 -21.91 -15.46 -12.86
N GLY A 10 -22.86 -15.21 -11.94
CA GLY A 10 -23.69 -16.26 -11.33
C GLY A 10 -22.87 -17.43 -10.83
N ASN A 11 -23.28 -18.64 -11.16
CA ASN A 11 -22.63 -19.89 -10.71
C ASN A 11 -21.20 -20.11 -11.24
N ARG A 12 -20.73 -19.24 -12.15
CA ARG A 12 -19.35 -19.32 -12.68
C ARG A 12 -18.32 -18.68 -11.77
N MET A 13 -18.74 -18.07 -10.67
CA MET A 13 -17.87 -17.41 -9.73
C MET A 13 -18.17 -17.87 -8.30
N ILE A 14 -17.12 -18.27 -7.59
CA ILE A 14 -17.17 -18.58 -6.15
C ILE A 14 -16.30 -17.53 -5.44
N ILE A 15 -16.85 -16.85 -4.42
CA ILE A 15 -16.15 -15.83 -3.65
C ILE A 15 -16.01 -16.31 -2.20
N HIS A 16 -14.79 -16.51 -1.77
CA HIS A 16 -14.44 -16.86 -0.39
C HIS A 16 -14.12 -15.60 0.42
N ARG A 17 -15.14 -14.89 0.93
CA ARG A 17 -14.95 -13.67 1.72
C ARG A 17 -14.37 -13.98 3.10
N GLY A 18 -13.37 -13.19 3.52
CA GLY A 18 -12.69 -13.35 4.81
C GLY A 18 -11.77 -14.58 4.85
N TYR A 19 -11.30 -15.03 3.69
CA TYR A 19 -10.29 -16.09 3.56
C TYR A 19 -9.02 -15.54 2.93
N ASP A 20 -7.90 -16.15 3.27
CA ASP A 20 -6.62 -15.90 2.64
C ASP A 20 -5.86 -17.22 2.45
N VAL A 21 -4.85 -17.19 1.57
CA VAL A 21 -4.02 -18.37 1.29
C VAL A 21 -3.09 -18.63 2.48
N CYS A 22 -3.19 -19.81 3.08
CA CYS A 22 -2.33 -20.24 4.19
C CYS A 22 -1.34 -21.33 3.81
N ASP A 23 -1.52 -21.99 2.67
CA ASP A 23 -0.60 -23.00 2.15
C ASP A 23 -0.76 -23.18 0.64
N TYR A 24 0.21 -23.84 0.01
CA TYR A 24 0.17 -24.24 -1.40
C TYR A 24 1.01 -25.48 -1.64
N THR A 25 0.69 -26.22 -2.71
CA THR A 25 1.52 -27.30 -3.23
C THR A 25 1.93 -27.00 -4.67
N THR A 26 3.07 -27.53 -5.06
CA THR A 26 3.61 -27.38 -6.42
C THR A 26 3.88 -28.71 -7.07
N VAL A 27 3.96 -28.71 -8.39
CA VAL A 27 4.53 -29.79 -9.21
C VAL A 27 5.71 -29.21 -9.99
N THR A 28 6.69 -30.06 -10.29
CA THR A 28 7.92 -29.67 -10.99
C THR A 28 8.00 -30.18 -12.42
N SER A 29 7.18 -31.18 -12.75
CA SER A 29 7.16 -31.80 -14.10
C SER A 29 5.76 -31.72 -14.69
N PRO A 30 5.60 -31.38 -15.96
CA PRO A 30 6.65 -30.99 -16.94
C PRO A 30 7.16 -29.56 -16.73
N LYS A 31 6.49 -28.76 -15.89
CA LYS A 31 6.87 -27.38 -15.53
C LYS A 31 6.66 -27.15 -14.03
N TYR A 32 7.43 -26.24 -13.45
CA TYR A 32 7.16 -25.78 -12.09
C TYR A 32 5.87 -24.95 -12.09
N MET A 33 4.87 -25.39 -11.34
CA MET A 33 3.57 -24.72 -11.26
C MET A 33 2.87 -25.01 -9.93
N ILE A 34 2.00 -24.12 -9.50
CA ILE A 34 1.11 -24.37 -8.37
C ILE A 34 0.10 -25.45 -8.77
N LYS A 35 -0.06 -26.45 -7.92
CA LYS A 35 -1.07 -27.50 -8.06
C LYS A 35 -2.33 -27.19 -7.27
N THR A 36 -2.16 -26.77 -6.01
CA THR A 36 -3.25 -26.41 -5.12
C THR A 36 -2.89 -25.19 -4.28
N VAL A 37 -3.89 -24.45 -3.85
CA VAL A 37 -3.77 -23.52 -2.75
C VAL A 37 -4.72 -23.94 -1.62
N THR A 38 -4.28 -23.76 -0.39
CA THR A 38 -5.13 -23.95 0.79
C THR A 38 -5.48 -22.56 1.33
N ILE A 39 -6.76 -22.28 1.41
CA ILE A 39 -7.27 -21.06 2.01
C ILE A 39 -7.77 -21.34 3.42
N ARG A 40 -7.68 -20.33 4.31
CA ARG A 40 -8.14 -20.40 5.68
C ARG A 40 -8.82 -19.09 6.06
N LYS A 41 -9.83 -19.17 6.91
CA LYS A 41 -10.53 -17.99 7.40
C LYS A 41 -9.58 -17.07 8.16
N VAL A 42 -9.66 -15.78 7.88
CA VAL A 42 -8.96 -14.71 8.59
C VAL A 42 -9.95 -13.97 9.47
N LEU A 43 -9.57 -13.73 10.70
CA LEU A 43 -10.35 -12.99 11.70
C LEU A 43 -9.59 -11.72 12.08
N GLN A 44 -10.26 -10.78 12.69
CA GLN A 44 -9.70 -9.52 13.14
C GLN A 44 -10.02 -9.30 14.62
N ASP A 45 -9.04 -8.84 15.40
CA ASP A 45 -9.25 -8.48 16.82
C ASP A 45 -9.70 -7.01 16.97
N SER A 46 -9.96 -6.60 18.22
CA SER A 46 -10.37 -5.23 18.54
C SER A 46 -9.31 -4.17 18.23
N LYS A 47 -8.04 -4.56 18.11
CA LYS A 47 -6.92 -3.68 17.68
C LYS A 47 -6.72 -3.67 16.17
N LYS A 48 -7.65 -4.29 15.41
CA LYS A 48 -7.58 -4.44 13.95
C LYS A 48 -6.46 -5.36 13.44
N ARG A 49 -5.84 -6.17 14.31
CA ARG A 49 -4.83 -7.15 13.90
C ARG A 49 -5.49 -8.39 13.31
N LEU A 50 -4.92 -8.91 12.23
CA LEU A 50 -5.43 -10.08 11.54
C LEU A 50 -4.80 -11.37 12.09
N TYR A 51 -5.60 -12.41 12.27
CA TYR A 51 -5.14 -13.72 12.70
C TYR A 51 -5.91 -14.85 12.02
N TRP A 52 -5.30 -16.04 11.99
CA TRP A 52 -5.95 -17.21 11.40
C TRP A 52 -7.10 -17.71 12.28
N GLY A 53 -8.25 -17.93 11.66
CA GLY A 53 -9.37 -18.65 12.28
C GLY A 53 -9.03 -20.12 12.55
N SER A 54 -10.03 -20.92 12.90
CA SER A 54 -9.86 -22.37 13.17
C SER A 54 -9.25 -23.10 11.96
N ALA A 55 -8.40 -24.09 12.21
CA ALA A 55 -7.89 -24.99 11.19
C ALA A 55 -8.98 -25.77 10.44
N SER A 56 -10.12 -26.01 11.10
CA SER A 56 -11.30 -26.63 10.46
C SER A 56 -11.93 -25.77 9.36
N SER A 57 -11.58 -24.49 9.26
CA SER A 57 -12.03 -23.62 8.17
C SER A 57 -11.18 -23.73 6.91
N GLN A 58 -10.13 -24.54 6.89
CA GLN A 58 -9.28 -24.72 5.72
C GLN A 58 -10.04 -25.38 4.57
N GLN A 59 -9.77 -24.91 3.37
CA GLN A 59 -10.29 -25.46 2.12
C GLN A 59 -9.15 -25.56 1.12
N VAL A 60 -9.07 -26.68 0.44
CA VAL A 60 -8.09 -26.89 -0.64
C VAL A 60 -8.76 -26.57 -1.98
N ILE A 61 -8.13 -25.70 -2.74
CA ILE A 61 -8.59 -25.28 -4.06
C ILE A 61 -7.60 -25.79 -5.11
N THR A 62 -8.13 -26.51 -6.10
CA THR A 62 -7.40 -26.94 -7.29
C THR A 62 -7.89 -26.12 -8.47
N ALA A 63 -6.98 -25.63 -9.31
CA ALA A 63 -7.30 -24.90 -10.52
C ALA A 63 -6.20 -25.12 -11.58
N ASP A 64 -6.56 -24.89 -12.84
CA ASP A 64 -5.60 -24.95 -13.95
C ASP A 64 -4.71 -23.71 -14.01
N LEU A 65 -5.19 -22.58 -13.47
CA LEU A 65 -4.49 -21.30 -13.44
C LEU A 65 -4.73 -20.59 -12.10
N PHE A 66 -3.67 -20.02 -11.53
CA PHE A 66 -3.73 -19.15 -10.35
C PHE A 66 -3.27 -17.74 -10.72
N ILE A 67 -4.02 -16.74 -10.29
CA ILE A 67 -3.68 -15.32 -10.42
C ILE A 67 -3.48 -14.77 -9.00
N ASP A 68 -2.26 -14.34 -8.70
CA ASP A 68 -1.95 -13.67 -7.44
C ASP A 68 -2.16 -12.16 -7.59
N ALA A 69 -3.24 -11.66 -6.99
CA ALA A 69 -3.54 -10.23 -6.88
C ALA A 69 -3.52 -9.77 -5.42
N SER A 70 -2.82 -10.51 -4.54
CA SER A 70 -2.63 -10.11 -3.16
C SER A 70 -1.72 -8.89 -3.05
N VAL A 71 -1.88 -8.10 -1.99
CA VAL A 71 -1.10 -6.88 -1.76
C VAL A 71 0.39 -7.20 -1.62
N GLU A 72 0.72 -8.32 -0.96
CA GLU A 72 2.10 -8.71 -0.67
C GLU A 72 2.71 -9.69 -1.68
N GLY A 73 2.06 -9.93 -2.82
CA GLY A 73 2.52 -10.93 -3.78
C GLY A 73 2.66 -12.30 -3.14
N ARG A 74 1.65 -12.71 -2.38
CA ARG A 74 1.67 -13.81 -1.41
C ARG A 74 2.15 -15.14 -1.98
N LEU A 75 1.66 -15.51 -3.14
CA LEU A 75 2.10 -16.70 -3.87
C LEU A 75 3.33 -16.39 -4.75
N ALA A 76 3.29 -15.27 -5.45
CA ALA A 76 4.32 -14.90 -6.43
C ALA A 76 5.73 -14.93 -5.82
N ARG A 77 5.93 -14.32 -4.63
CA ARG A 77 7.23 -14.29 -3.94
C ARG A 77 7.70 -15.67 -3.40
N LYS A 78 6.88 -16.73 -3.50
CA LYS A 78 7.15 -18.06 -2.96
C LYS A 78 7.29 -19.15 -4.02
N ILE A 79 6.99 -18.86 -5.28
CA ILE A 79 6.98 -19.83 -6.38
C ILE A 79 8.12 -19.62 -7.39
N ASN A 80 9.30 -19.26 -6.92
CA ASN A 80 10.46 -18.94 -7.75
C ASN A 80 10.23 -17.78 -8.73
N SER A 81 9.22 -16.94 -8.50
CA SER A 81 9.14 -15.69 -9.23
C SER A 81 10.21 -14.75 -8.74
N ALA A 82 10.93 -14.18 -9.66
CA ALA A 82 11.91 -13.18 -9.33
C ALA A 82 11.21 -11.92 -8.80
N CYS A 83 11.46 -11.60 -7.55
CA CYS A 83 10.88 -10.45 -6.85
C CYS A 83 11.98 -9.67 -6.13
N THR A 84 11.88 -8.36 -6.15
CA THR A 84 12.67 -7.45 -5.32
C THR A 84 11.77 -6.71 -4.33
N THR A 85 12.35 -6.10 -3.33
CA THR A 85 11.65 -5.27 -2.34
C THR A 85 12.36 -3.92 -2.23
N GLY A 86 11.60 -2.86 -2.02
CA GLY A 86 12.15 -1.52 -1.95
C GLY A 86 12.78 -1.11 -3.29
N ARG A 87 13.92 -0.43 -3.25
CA ARG A 87 14.59 0.10 -4.44
C ARG A 87 15.60 -0.85 -5.09
N PHE A 88 15.56 -2.12 -4.78
CA PHE A 88 16.49 -3.07 -5.41
C PHE A 88 16.25 -3.27 -6.91
N ASP A 89 15.07 -2.90 -7.41
CA ASP A 89 14.76 -2.87 -8.83
C ASP A 89 15.22 -1.58 -9.55
N TRP A 90 15.85 -0.65 -8.80
CA TRP A 90 16.42 0.56 -9.38
C TRP A 90 17.88 0.34 -9.75
N PRO A 91 18.34 0.87 -10.89
CA PRO A 91 19.76 0.84 -11.23
C PRO A 91 20.60 1.49 -10.13
N ALA A 92 21.75 0.91 -9.81
CA ALA A 92 22.67 1.43 -8.80
C ALA A 92 23.03 2.91 -9.02
N ALA A 93 23.12 3.35 -10.28
CA ALA A 93 23.36 4.74 -10.65
C ALA A 93 22.28 5.72 -10.15
N TYR A 94 21.06 5.27 -9.96
CA TYR A 94 19.95 6.08 -9.47
C TYR A 94 19.77 5.99 -7.94
N ARG A 95 20.46 5.06 -7.31
CA ARG A 95 20.48 4.88 -5.85
C ARG A 95 21.64 5.64 -5.19
N LYS A 96 21.91 6.86 -5.63
CA LYS A 96 23.13 7.63 -5.31
C LYS A 96 23.45 7.77 -3.81
N ASN A 97 22.47 7.73 -2.97
CA ASN A 97 22.62 7.87 -1.51
C ASN A 97 22.36 6.55 -0.77
N ASP A 98 22.03 5.49 -1.46
CA ASP A 98 21.71 4.19 -0.88
C ASP A 98 22.96 3.34 -0.83
N THR A 99 23.93 3.74 0.01
CA THR A 99 25.21 3.04 0.15
C THR A 99 25.09 1.76 0.97
N THR A 100 23.93 1.53 1.61
CA THR A 100 23.68 0.34 2.42
C THR A 100 22.51 -0.47 1.89
N VAL A 101 22.66 -1.80 1.90
CA VAL A 101 21.60 -2.75 1.51
C VAL A 101 20.31 -2.49 2.31
N GLY A 102 20.42 -2.20 3.61
CA GLY A 102 19.28 -1.93 4.47
C GLY A 102 18.44 -0.73 4.05
N TYR A 103 19.04 0.29 3.46
CA TYR A 103 18.30 1.45 2.97
C TYR A 103 17.56 1.14 1.66
N ALA A 104 18.21 0.46 0.73
CA ALA A 104 17.60 0.08 -0.54
C ALA A 104 16.39 -0.88 -0.36
N ALA A 105 16.39 -1.70 0.68
CA ALA A 105 15.31 -2.63 0.97
C ALA A 105 14.09 -1.98 1.66
N LYS A 106 14.16 -0.71 2.07
CA LYS A 106 13.02 -0.01 2.68
C LYS A 106 11.88 0.15 1.70
N GLN A 107 10.68 -0.15 2.16
CA GLN A 107 9.44 0.05 1.43
C GLN A 107 8.89 1.45 1.67
N GLN A 108 8.03 1.91 0.77
CA GLN A 108 7.31 3.17 0.94
C GLN A 108 6.43 3.13 2.19
N ALA A 109 6.22 4.30 2.80
CA ALA A 109 5.36 4.44 3.96
C ALA A 109 3.95 3.89 3.70
N ALA A 110 3.44 3.11 4.63
CA ALA A 110 2.04 2.72 4.65
C ALA A 110 1.15 3.93 4.99
N THR A 111 -0.15 3.82 4.71
CA THR A 111 -1.11 4.87 5.08
C THR A 111 -2.24 4.27 5.89
N LEU A 112 -2.57 4.88 7.01
CA LEU A 112 -3.81 4.62 7.73
C LEU A 112 -4.84 5.67 7.36
N MET A 113 -5.90 5.25 6.69
CA MET A 113 -7.03 6.13 6.43
C MET A 113 -7.85 6.30 7.72
N PHE A 114 -8.28 7.51 8.00
CA PHE A 114 -9.13 7.83 9.15
C PHE A 114 -10.25 8.77 8.74
N LYS A 115 -11.27 8.89 9.58
CA LYS A 115 -12.39 9.77 9.31
C LYS A 115 -12.29 11.08 10.05
N MET A 116 -12.70 12.15 9.35
CA MET A 116 -12.99 13.46 9.95
C MET A 116 -14.41 13.92 9.58
N LYS A 117 -14.93 14.86 10.36
CA LYS A 117 -16.20 15.57 10.10
C LYS A 117 -16.00 17.06 10.29
N GLY A 118 -16.96 17.87 9.84
CA GLY A 118 -16.89 19.34 9.95
C GLY A 118 -16.04 19.97 8.85
N ILE A 119 -15.85 19.28 7.72
CA ILE A 119 -15.14 19.81 6.55
C ILE A 119 -16.14 20.58 5.69
N THR A 120 -15.79 21.83 5.35
CA THR A 120 -16.60 22.72 4.49
C THR A 120 -15.98 22.79 3.09
N PRO A 121 -16.55 22.16 2.08
CA PRO A 121 -16.01 22.22 0.71
C PRO A 121 -16.00 23.67 0.19
N LEU A 122 -14.90 24.07 -0.43
CA LEU A 122 -14.82 25.36 -1.10
C LEU A 122 -15.58 25.32 -2.42
N THR A 123 -16.25 26.40 -2.71
CA THR A 123 -16.95 26.63 -4.00
C THR A 123 -16.07 27.37 -5.01
N THR A 124 -15.05 28.08 -4.52
CA THR A 124 -14.09 28.82 -5.34
C THR A 124 -12.82 28.00 -5.55
N LYS A 125 -12.26 28.13 -6.74
CA LYS A 125 -11.01 27.46 -7.08
C LYS A 125 -9.87 28.07 -6.26
N ASP A 126 -9.03 27.21 -5.69
CA ASP A 126 -7.80 27.57 -4.99
C ASP A 126 -6.62 26.82 -5.63
N ASN A 127 -5.43 27.43 -5.63
CA ASN A 127 -4.26 26.83 -6.30
C ASN A 127 -3.67 25.64 -5.53
N ASP A 128 -3.92 25.54 -4.23
CA ASP A 128 -3.37 24.49 -3.36
C ASP A 128 -4.46 23.58 -2.78
N ASN A 129 -5.72 24.00 -2.80
CA ASN A 129 -6.84 23.27 -2.25
C ASN A 129 -7.89 23.02 -3.33
N HIS A 130 -7.99 21.78 -3.77
CA HIS A 130 -8.82 21.40 -4.90
C HIS A 130 -10.03 20.59 -4.44
N TYR A 131 -11.20 21.21 -4.50
CA TYR A 131 -12.47 20.53 -4.28
C TYR A 131 -13.14 20.20 -5.59
N LYS A 132 -13.68 18.97 -5.68
CA LYS A 132 -14.55 18.56 -6.77
C LYS A 132 -15.87 18.10 -6.20
N SER A 133 -16.95 18.66 -6.70
CA SER A 133 -18.31 18.36 -6.27
C SER A 133 -19.11 17.80 -7.45
N GLN A 134 -19.82 16.70 -7.24
CA GLN A 134 -20.69 16.08 -8.22
C GLN A 134 -21.87 15.41 -7.51
N ASN A 135 -23.10 15.87 -7.82
CA ASN A 135 -24.34 15.29 -7.29
C ASN A 135 -24.36 15.17 -5.76
N GLY A 136 -23.87 16.21 -5.04
CA GLY A 136 -23.80 16.22 -3.57
C GLY A 136 -22.71 15.32 -2.96
N TYR A 137 -21.81 14.81 -3.78
CA TYR A 137 -20.62 14.10 -3.34
C TYR A 137 -19.39 14.97 -3.58
N HIS A 138 -18.56 15.10 -2.57
CA HIS A 138 -17.37 15.94 -2.62
C HIS A 138 -16.09 15.12 -2.42
N THR A 139 -15.05 15.55 -3.13
CA THR A 139 -13.68 15.06 -2.96
C THR A 139 -12.72 16.24 -2.80
N TYR A 140 -11.59 16.00 -2.19
CA TYR A 140 -10.54 16.97 -1.94
C TYR A 140 -9.15 16.39 -2.24
N TRP A 141 -8.25 17.21 -2.75
CA TRP A 141 -6.81 16.95 -2.74
C TRP A 141 -6.06 18.28 -2.64
N GLY A 142 -4.93 18.25 -1.95
CA GLY A 142 -4.09 19.46 -1.81
C GLY A 142 -3.34 19.52 -0.49
N GLY A 143 -2.94 20.75 -0.15
CA GLY A 143 -2.22 21.04 1.07
C GLY A 143 -0.70 21.03 0.91
N SER A 144 -0.18 21.14 -0.32
CA SER A 144 1.27 21.14 -0.55
C SER A 144 1.99 22.25 0.17
N ASN A 145 1.43 23.47 0.21
CA ASN A 145 2.04 24.59 0.93
C ASN A 145 2.05 24.38 2.45
N VAL A 146 0.96 23.81 2.99
CA VAL A 146 0.85 23.50 4.42
C VAL A 146 1.79 22.38 4.82
N PHE A 147 2.05 21.45 3.91
CA PHE A 147 3.01 20.37 4.09
C PHE A 147 4.45 20.87 4.19
N THR A 148 4.83 21.90 3.43
CA THR A 148 6.21 22.39 3.37
C THR A 148 6.56 23.43 4.44
N SER A 149 5.60 24.25 4.89
CA SER A 149 5.89 25.39 5.76
C SER A 149 4.77 25.76 6.74
N GLY A 150 3.69 24.99 6.78
CA GLY A 150 2.52 25.25 7.61
C GLY A 150 2.37 24.26 8.77
N SER A 151 1.14 24.10 9.23
CA SER A 151 0.80 23.27 10.39
C SER A 151 1.15 21.78 10.20
N ILE A 152 1.05 21.28 8.98
CA ILE A 152 1.46 19.90 8.67
C ILE A 152 2.98 19.76 8.77
N ALA A 153 3.76 20.75 8.31
CA ALA A 153 5.21 20.73 8.47
C ALA A 153 5.63 20.69 9.94
N VAL A 154 4.97 21.48 10.79
CA VAL A 154 5.21 21.47 12.26
C VAL A 154 4.91 20.10 12.87
N PHE A 155 3.80 19.49 12.50
CA PHE A 155 3.48 18.12 12.93
C PHE A 155 4.56 17.12 12.48
N ASN A 156 4.97 17.20 11.23
CA ASN A 156 5.97 16.28 10.67
C ASN A 156 7.33 16.44 11.34
N GLU A 157 7.77 17.67 11.64
CA GLU A 157 9.00 17.92 12.38
C GLU A 157 8.98 17.25 13.77
N GLN A 158 7.84 17.28 14.45
CA GLN A 158 7.68 16.70 15.78
C GLN A 158 7.63 15.18 15.77
N TYR A 159 7.00 14.55 14.78
CA TYR A 159 6.67 13.13 14.82
C TYR A 159 7.37 12.24 13.78
N ALA A 160 8.10 12.81 12.81
CA ALA A 160 8.81 12.02 11.80
C ALA A 160 9.81 11.03 12.40
N SER A 161 10.53 11.43 13.46
CA SER A 161 11.48 10.53 14.15
C SER A 161 10.83 9.34 14.86
N GLN A 162 9.51 9.43 15.11
CA GLN A 162 8.71 8.34 15.67
C GLN A 162 8.08 7.47 14.57
N GLY A 163 8.32 7.79 13.30
CA GLY A 163 7.80 7.06 12.15
C GLY A 163 6.41 7.46 11.71
N TYR A 164 5.95 8.69 12.05
CA TYR A 164 4.63 9.20 11.68
C TYR A 164 4.74 10.56 10.99
N MET A 165 4.02 10.72 9.89
CA MET A 165 3.93 11.99 9.17
C MET A 165 2.55 12.19 8.55
N LEU A 166 2.24 13.41 8.20
CA LEU A 166 1.13 13.75 7.33
C LEU A 166 1.66 14.17 5.96
N LYS A 167 1.06 13.68 4.88
CA LYS A 167 1.32 14.11 3.50
C LYS A 167 0.22 15.06 3.02
N PRO A 168 0.38 15.72 1.85
CA PRO A 168 -0.72 16.41 1.19
C PRO A 168 -1.95 15.49 1.13
N ALA A 169 -3.10 16.02 1.56
CA ALA A 169 -4.25 15.19 1.80
C ALA A 169 -5.03 14.88 0.52
N ASN A 170 -5.49 13.63 0.43
CA ASN A 170 -6.61 13.26 -0.41
C ASN A 170 -7.79 12.90 0.51
N ALA A 171 -8.96 13.42 0.22
CA ALA A 171 -10.15 13.13 1.01
C ALA A 171 -11.39 12.95 0.16
N ALA A 172 -12.33 12.18 0.66
CA ALA A 172 -13.62 11.94 0.01
C ALA A 172 -14.72 11.76 1.05
N GLN A 173 -15.89 12.31 0.79
CA GLN A 173 -17.05 12.08 1.63
C GLN A 173 -17.38 10.58 1.77
N ASN A 174 -17.83 10.19 2.94
CA ASN A 174 -18.30 8.83 3.25
C ASN A 174 -19.75 8.63 2.77
N GLY A 175 -20.01 9.00 1.54
CA GLY A 175 -21.33 8.99 0.92
C GLY A 175 -21.83 10.38 0.53
N THR A 176 -22.91 10.45 -0.25
CA THR A 176 -23.49 11.69 -0.72
C THR A 176 -24.16 12.45 0.43
N ASN A 177 -23.90 13.74 0.55
CA ASN A 177 -24.48 14.63 1.56
C ASN A 177 -24.21 14.22 3.02
N THR A 178 -23.10 13.53 3.28
CA THR A 178 -22.65 13.22 4.65
C THR A 178 -21.66 14.26 5.15
N ASP A 179 -21.57 14.44 6.46
CA ASP A 179 -20.56 15.30 7.10
C ASP A 179 -19.23 14.53 7.36
N GLU A 180 -19.22 13.22 7.19
CA GLU A 180 -18.03 12.40 7.38
C GLU A 180 -17.21 12.25 6.11
N TRP A 181 -15.89 12.33 6.26
CA TRP A 181 -14.92 12.21 5.18
C TRP A 181 -13.85 11.19 5.52
N TRP A 182 -13.48 10.37 4.56
CA TRP A 182 -12.27 9.56 4.60
C TRP A 182 -11.07 10.41 4.22
N ILE A 183 -10.04 10.40 5.07
CA ILE A 183 -8.80 11.16 4.91
C ILE A 183 -7.66 10.19 4.61
N ASN A 184 -6.99 10.39 3.49
CA ASN A 184 -5.78 9.69 3.09
C ASN A 184 -4.60 10.66 3.21
N ALA A 185 -4.03 10.77 4.40
CA ALA A 185 -2.93 11.68 4.70
C ALA A 185 -1.92 11.12 5.70
N PHE A 186 -2.29 10.20 6.59
CA PHE A 186 -1.46 9.74 7.68
C PHE A 186 -0.53 8.61 7.24
N LEU A 187 0.78 8.91 7.19
CA LEU A 187 1.85 8.00 6.79
C LEU A 187 2.47 7.30 8.00
N ILE A 188 2.81 6.04 7.82
CA ILE A 188 3.46 5.18 8.81
C ILE A 188 4.70 4.57 8.16
N PHE A 189 5.86 4.90 8.69
CA PHE A 189 7.16 4.47 8.19
C PHE A 189 7.65 3.20 8.92
N GLY A 190 8.59 2.50 8.29
CA GLY A 190 9.18 1.31 8.88
C GLY A 190 8.23 0.12 8.96
N VAL A 191 7.35 -0.03 7.98
CA VAL A 191 6.43 -1.18 7.87
C VAL A 191 6.92 -2.11 6.77
N ASP A 192 7.07 -3.39 7.07
CA ASP A 192 7.22 -4.41 6.03
C ASP A 192 5.83 -4.91 5.62
N GLY A 193 5.36 -4.44 4.47
CA GLY A 193 4.03 -4.78 3.94
C GLY A 193 3.84 -6.27 3.63
N ARG A 194 4.92 -7.07 3.65
CA ARG A 194 4.90 -8.53 3.46
C ARG A 194 4.71 -9.29 4.78
N ALA A 195 5.05 -8.66 5.91
CA ALA A 195 5.08 -9.28 7.22
C ALA A 195 3.73 -9.15 7.92
N ASN A 196 3.00 -10.23 8.03
CA ASN A 196 1.76 -10.32 8.80
C ASN A 196 1.99 -11.21 10.04
N ASN A 197 1.50 -10.81 11.20
CA ASN A 197 1.68 -11.57 12.44
C ASN A 197 1.11 -12.98 12.36
N ARG A 198 0.00 -13.16 11.63
CA ARG A 198 -0.61 -14.47 11.39
C ARG A 198 0.30 -15.46 10.67
N ASP A 199 1.31 -14.95 9.96
CA ASP A 199 2.21 -15.77 9.14
C ASP A 199 3.53 -16.10 9.86
N GLN A 200 3.77 -15.59 11.06
CA GLN A 200 4.97 -15.91 11.84
C GLN A 200 5.15 -17.43 11.98
N GLY A 201 6.36 -17.91 11.71
CA GLY A 201 6.68 -19.33 11.72
C GLY A 201 6.15 -20.13 10.52
N THR A 202 5.52 -19.49 9.54
CA THR A 202 5.08 -20.11 8.29
C THR A 202 6.00 -19.77 7.13
N LYS A 203 5.85 -20.51 6.01
CA LYS A 203 6.59 -20.23 4.77
C LYS A 203 6.23 -18.88 4.13
N PHE A 204 5.15 -18.22 4.55
CA PHE A 204 4.72 -16.93 4.02
C PHE A 204 5.36 -15.74 4.72
N TYR A 205 5.88 -15.92 5.93
CA TYR A 205 6.60 -14.85 6.61
C TYR A 205 7.90 -14.51 5.86
N PRO A 206 8.25 -13.22 5.68
CA PRO A 206 9.51 -12.86 5.04
C PRO A 206 10.70 -13.26 5.92
N THR A 207 11.70 -13.89 5.33
CA THR A 207 12.94 -14.28 6.01
C THR A 207 14.01 -13.18 5.96
N ASP A 208 13.77 -12.16 5.14
CA ASP A 208 14.62 -11.00 4.86
C ASP A 208 13.98 -9.69 5.35
N GLN A 209 13.14 -9.76 6.38
CA GLN A 209 12.58 -8.57 7.01
C GLN A 209 13.71 -7.73 7.60
N LEU A 210 13.70 -6.43 7.30
CA LEU A 210 14.69 -5.51 7.85
C LEU A 210 14.51 -5.32 9.35
N ASP A 211 15.63 -5.29 10.06
CA ASP A 211 15.64 -4.98 11.50
C ASP A 211 14.98 -3.62 11.76
N GLY A 212 14.17 -3.58 12.81
CA GLY A 212 13.46 -2.38 13.23
C GLY A 212 12.19 -2.07 12.41
N THR A 213 11.85 -2.88 11.38
CA THR A 213 10.56 -2.74 10.71
C THR A 213 9.47 -3.49 11.47
N LYS A 214 8.25 -2.93 11.43
CA LYS A 214 7.05 -3.53 12.03
C LYS A 214 6.33 -4.43 11.04
N THR A 215 5.60 -5.40 11.58
CA THR A 215 4.59 -6.10 10.79
C THR A 215 3.42 -5.17 10.46
N VAL A 216 2.63 -5.53 9.46
CA VAL A 216 1.42 -4.77 9.09
C VAL A 216 0.45 -4.65 10.28
N ASP A 217 0.31 -5.74 11.03
CA ASP A 217 -0.63 -5.81 12.16
C ASP A 217 -0.19 -4.95 13.35
N ASP A 218 1.10 -4.97 13.69
CA ASP A 218 1.63 -4.14 14.78
C ASP A 218 1.64 -2.66 14.39
N ALA A 219 2.03 -2.36 13.15
CA ALA A 219 1.97 -1.00 12.63
C ALA A 219 0.53 -0.44 12.64
N MET A 220 -0.47 -1.26 12.33
CA MET A 220 -1.88 -0.88 12.40
C MET A 220 -2.31 -0.55 13.83
N ALA A 221 -1.96 -1.41 14.78
CA ALA A 221 -2.31 -1.22 16.19
C ALA A 221 -1.66 0.04 16.78
N ASP A 222 -0.35 0.21 16.52
CA ASP A 222 0.42 1.36 16.99
C ASP A 222 -0.09 2.68 16.37
N ALA A 223 -0.38 2.68 15.07
CA ALA A 223 -0.87 3.86 14.39
C ALA A 223 -2.26 4.30 14.88
N ARG A 224 -3.15 3.34 15.18
CA ARG A 224 -4.46 3.66 15.80
C ARG A 224 -4.28 4.23 17.20
N GLN A 225 -3.37 3.67 17.99
CA GLN A 225 -3.05 4.20 19.31
C GLN A 225 -2.45 5.61 19.21
N PHE A 226 -1.49 5.82 18.31
CA PHE A 226 -0.90 7.12 18.06
C PHE A 226 -1.97 8.18 17.69
N LEU A 227 -2.86 7.87 16.75
CA LEU A 227 -3.94 8.77 16.37
C LEU A 227 -4.88 9.09 17.54
N LYS A 228 -5.09 8.14 18.47
CA LYS A 228 -5.89 8.37 19.69
C LYS A 228 -5.18 9.33 20.64
N ASP A 229 -3.90 9.09 20.88
CA ASP A 229 -3.11 9.85 21.86
C ASP A 229 -2.79 11.27 21.36
N HIS A 230 -2.72 11.47 20.04
CA HIS A 230 -2.36 12.72 19.37
C HIS A 230 -3.47 13.29 18.48
N ALA A 231 -4.73 13.01 18.83
CA ALA A 231 -5.88 13.43 18.02
C ALA A 231 -5.92 14.97 17.85
N VAL A 232 -5.61 15.71 18.93
CA VAL A 232 -5.62 17.18 18.93
C VAL A 232 -4.53 17.75 18.01
N GLU A 233 -3.35 17.17 18.02
CA GLU A 233 -2.22 17.58 17.18
C GLU A 233 -2.49 17.30 15.71
N VAL A 234 -3.08 16.14 15.40
CA VAL A 234 -3.50 15.79 14.03
C VAL A 234 -4.61 16.74 13.54
N GLU A 235 -5.63 17.03 14.37
CA GLU A 235 -6.68 17.99 14.04
C GLU A 235 -6.07 19.38 13.78
N THR A 236 -5.18 19.84 14.67
CA THR A 236 -4.50 21.13 14.55
C THR A 236 -3.70 21.22 13.26
N ALA A 237 -2.98 20.16 12.90
CA ALA A 237 -2.25 20.10 11.64
C ALA A 237 -3.20 20.19 10.43
N MET A 238 -4.30 19.45 10.46
CA MET A 238 -5.29 19.45 9.38
C MET A 238 -6.06 20.76 9.26
N HIS A 239 -6.22 21.54 10.36
CA HIS A 239 -6.86 22.87 10.33
C HIS A 239 -6.13 23.89 9.44
N GLY A 240 -4.87 23.65 9.10
CA GLY A 240 -4.16 24.46 8.11
C GLY A 240 -4.65 24.31 6.67
N LEU A 241 -5.44 23.29 6.39
CA LEU A 241 -6.06 23.09 5.07
C LEU A 241 -7.34 23.91 4.97
N LYS A 242 -7.53 24.62 3.86
CA LYS A 242 -8.75 25.40 3.63
C LYS A 242 -9.97 24.51 3.55
N GLY A 243 -10.97 24.85 4.34
CA GLY A 243 -12.19 24.05 4.50
C GLY A 243 -12.12 23.03 5.64
N PHE A 244 -10.95 22.85 6.25
CA PHE A 244 -10.74 21.93 7.37
C PHE A 244 -10.65 22.64 8.72
N GLU A 245 -10.83 23.93 8.79
CA GLU A 245 -10.59 24.78 9.99
C GLU A 245 -11.40 24.32 11.23
N LYS A 246 -12.50 23.59 11.01
CA LYS A 246 -13.37 23.04 12.06
C LYS A 246 -13.41 21.53 12.08
N ALA A 247 -12.56 20.89 11.27
CA ALA A 247 -12.58 19.46 11.12
C ALA A 247 -12.17 18.76 12.42
N LYS A 248 -12.87 17.69 12.77
CA LYS A 248 -12.64 16.87 13.95
C LYS A 248 -12.53 15.39 13.56
N ILE A 249 -11.65 14.66 14.21
CA ILE A 249 -11.57 13.20 14.06
C ILE A 249 -12.89 12.58 14.54
N VAL A 250 -13.41 11.66 13.75
CA VAL A 250 -14.58 10.84 14.13
C VAL A 250 -14.08 9.68 14.99
N LEU A 251 -14.68 9.48 16.15
CA LEU A 251 -14.36 8.36 17.03
C LEU A 251 -15.33 7.19 16.78
N ASP A 252 -14.82 5.97 16.94
CA ASP A 252 -15.62 4.77 16.99
C ASP A 252 -16.27 4.57 18.39
N ALA A 253 -17.04 3.48 18.56
CA ALA A 253 -17.73 3.20 19.81
C ALA A 253 -16.78 2.95 21.00
N ASP A 254 -15.54 2.57 20.74
CA ASP A 254 -14.52 2.28 21.76
C ASP A 254 -13.66 3.52 22.07
N GLY A 255 -14.01 4.67 21.50
CA GLY A 255 -13.28 5.93 21.68
C GLY A 255 -11.94 6.00 20.94
N TYR A 256 -11.72 5.13 19.97
CA TYR A 256 -10.61 5.23 19.04
C TYR A 256 -11.01 6.04 17.80
N PRO A 257 -10.06 6.67 17.12
CA PRO A 257 -10.30 7.23 15.80
C PRO A 257 -10.92 6.18 14.87
N SER A 258 -12.00 6.55 14.18
CA SER A 258 -12.62 5.71 13.15
C SER A 258 -11.66 5.58 11.97
N THR A 259 -11.07 4.42 11.79
CA THR A 259 -10.04 4.14 10.78
C THR A 259 -10.49 3.10 9.78
N GLY A 260 -9.74 2.99 8.67
CA GLY A 260 -9.87 1.84 7.78
C GLY A 260 -9.63 0.51 8.51
N GLU A 261 -10.13 -0.57 7.95
CA GLU A 261 -9.99 -1.92 8.54
C GLU A 261 -8.58 -2.49 8.38
N VAL A 262 -7.82 -1.96 7.42
CA VAL A 262 -6.45 -2.38 7.10
C VAL A 262 -5.60 -1.16 6.72
N LEU A 263 -4.29 -1.28 6.86
CA LEU A 263 -3.36 -0.30 6.30
C LEU A 263 -3.41 -0.33 4.77
N TYR A 264 -3.33 0.81 4.16
CA TYR A 264 -3.04 0.92 2.74
C TYR A 264 -1.52 0.75 2.55
N ILE A 265 -1.14 -0.44 2.10
CA ILE A 265 0.25 -0.77 1.78
C ILE A 265 0.51 -0.31 0.34
N ARG A 266 1.49 0.58 0.18
CA ARG A 266 1.83 1.18 -1.12
C ARG A 266 2.79 0.32 -1.91
N GLU A 267 3.66 -0.37 -1.22
CA GLU A 267 4.74 -1.14 -1.81
C GLU A 267 5.00 -2.40 -1.00
N THR A 268 5.22 -3.50 -1.67
CA THR A 268 5.63 -4.77 -1.07
C THR A 268 6.73 -5.42 -1.89
N VAL A 269 6.37 -6.13 -2.96
CA VAL A 269 7.31 -6.75 -3.88
C VAL A 269 7.13 -6.22 -5.29
N HIS A 270 8.23 -6.02 -5.96
CA HIS A 270 8.26 -5.74 -7.39
C HIS A 270 8.59 -7.04 -8.11
N MET A 271 7.72 -7.42 -9.04
CA MET A 271 8.03 -8.49 -10.00
C MET A 271 9.16 -8.02 -10.89
N ALA A 272 10.14 -8.86 -11.07
CA ALA A 272 11.36 -8.45 -11.73
C ALA A 272 11.65 -9.37 -12.93
N ILE A 273 12.14 -8.77 -14.00
CA ILE A 273 12.62 -9.45 -15.19
C ILE A 273 14.14 -9.32 -15.19
N GLN A 274 14.85 -10.38 -15.51
CA GLN A 274 16.30 -10.35 -15.56
C GLN A 274 16.79 -9.23 -16.49
N SER A 275 17.64 -8.35 -15.97
CA SER A 275 18.16 -7.20 -16.70
C SER A 275 18.92 -7.66 -17.95
N ARG A 276 18.71 -6.96 -19.05
CA ARG A 276 19.49 -7.11 -20.29
C ARG A 276 20.71 -6.19 -20.34
N TYR A 277 20.99 -5.42 -19.30
CA TYR A 277 22.14 -4.54 -19.29
C TYR A 277 23.44 -5.34 -19.22
N SER A 278 24.15 -5.42 -20.33
CA SER A 278 25.55 -5.85 -20.37
C SER A 278 26.40 -4.77 -19.71
N GLY A 279 27.05 -5.09 -18.61
CA GLY A 279 27.87 -4.16 -17.83
C GLY A 279 27.36 -3.93 -16.41
N ALA A 280 26.37 -4.70 -15.99
CA ALA A 280 25.91 -4.74 -14.63
C ALA A 280 27.06 -5.08 -13.66
N THR A 281 27.16 -4.35 -12.55
CA THR A 281 28.03 -4.71 -11.44
C THR A 281 27.55 -6.00 -10.79
N PRO A 282 28.35 -6.68 -9.95
CA PRO A 282 27.89 -7.83 -9.18
C PRO A 282 26.62 -7.54 -8.36
N GLU A 283 26.43 -6.29 -7.95
CA GLU A 283 25.21 -5.82 -7.27
C GLU A 283 24.02 -5.74 -8.26
N ASP A 284 24.31 -5.49 -9.52
CA ASP A 284 23.31 -5.46 -10.60
C ASP A 284 23.04 -6.84 -11.22
N THR A 285 23.80 -7.88 -10.89
CA THR A 285 23.56 -9.25 -11.40
C THR A 285 22.25 -9.84 -10.92
N ASN A 286 21.75 -9.35 -9.79
CA ASN A 286 20.40 -9.66 -9.29
C ASN A 286 19.40 -8.59 -9.71
N TYR A 287 19.85 -7.60 -10.46
CA TYR A 287 19.04 -6.50 -10.91
C TYR A 287 18.04 -6.99 -11.95
N GLN A 288 16.82 -6.75 -11.67
CA GLN A 288 15.72 -7.21 -12.47
C GLN A 288 14.84 -6.00 -12.80
N LEU A 289 14.44 -5.88 -14.05
CA LEU A 289 13.57 -4.82 -14.53
C LEU A 289 12.22 -4.86 -13.78
N GLY A 290 12.10 -4.03 -12.78
CA GLY A 290 10.82 -3.77 -12.13
C GLY A 290 9.98 -2.77 -12.91
N ALA A 291 8.75 -2.56 -12.45
CA ALA A 291 7.83 -1.60 -13.03
C ALA A 291 8.41 -0.17 -13.08
N HIS A 292 9.25 0.17 -12.12
CA HIS A 292 9.88 1.49 -12.04
C HIS A 292 10.93 1.71 -13.14
N GLU A 293 11.77 0.73 -13.42
CA GLU A 293 12.73 0.84 -14.53
C GLU A 293 12.03 0.85 -15.88
N ALA A 294 10.97 0.07 -16.04
CA ALA A 294 10.12 0.15 -17.20
C ALA A 294 9.57 1.56 -17.41
N PHE A 295 9.19 2.24 -16.32
CA PHE A 295 8.78 3.63 -16.34
C PHE A 295 9.93 4.56 -16.72
N LEU A 296 11.09 4.45 -16.08
CA LEU A 296 12.26 5.29 -16.40
C LEU A 296 12.76 5.07 -17.84
N ALA A 297 12.71 3.85 -18.32
CA ALA A 297 13.07 3.52 -19.69
C ALA A 297 12.07 4.06 -20.73
N GLY A 298 10.80 4.22 -20.34
CA GLY A 298 9.73 4.75 -21.20
C GLY A 298 9.56 6.26 -21.14
N ALA A 299 9.89 6.89 -20.01
CA ALA A 299 9.58 8.29 -19.74
C ALA A 299 10.69 9.25 -20.18
N GLY A 300 10.85 9.45 -21.47
CA GLY A 300 11.69 10.54 -22.00
C GLY A 300 13.15 10.19 -22.25
N SER A 301 13.48 8.94 -22.41
CA SER A 301 14.76 8.52 -22.99
C SER A 301 14.74 8.84 -24.47
N THR A 302 15.63 9.71 -24.91
CA THR A 302 15.93 9.92 -26.34
C THR A 302 16.51 8.66 -27.00
N ASP A 303 16.98 7.71 -26.21
CA ASP A 303 17.40 6.37 -26.60
C ASP A 303 16.22 5.37 -26.61
N GLY A 304 15.01 5.88 -26.61
CA GLY A 304 13.74 5.22 -26.23
C GLY A 304 13.30 4.02 -27.01
N ASN A 305 14.05 3.54 -27.97
CA ASN A 305 13.49 2.55 -28.87
C ASN A 305 13.46 1.12 -28.29
N ASP A 306 14.37 0.77 -27.38
CA ASP A 306 14.50 -0.64 -27.00
C ASP A 306 14.12 -0.94 -25.54
N LYS A 307 14.17 0.06 -24.67
CA LYS A 307 14.03 -0.15 -23.22
C LYS A 307 12.61 -0.33 -22.76
N ALA A 308 11.65 0.27 -23.42
CA ALA A 308 10.22 0.12 -23.14
C ALA A 308 9.55 -1.05 -23.88
N ASN A 309 10.27 -1.72 -24.77
CA ASN A 309 9.77 -2.74 -25.68
C ASN A 309 10.26 -4.12 -25.27
N TYR A 310 9.80 -4.62 -24.15
CA TYR A 310 10.13 -5.99 -23.74
C TYR A 310 8.97 -6.96 -23.95
N ALA A 311 9.34 -8.21 -24.21
CA ALA A 311 8.41 -9.26 -24.63
C ALA A 311 7.30 -9.60 -23.60
N HIS A 312 7.50 -9.20 -22.35
CA HIS A 312 6.59 -9.51 -21.26
C HIS A 312 5.69 -8.35 -20.83
N ARG A 313 5.64 -7.28 -21.63
CA ARG A 313 4.73 -6.15 -21.36
C ARG A 313 3.27 -6.60 -21.49
N ILE A 314 2.50 -6.37 -20.44
CA ILE A 314 1.07 -6.72 -20.37
C ILE A 314 0.13 -5.52 -20.50
N GLY A 315 0.67 -4.29 -20.50
CA GLY A 315 -0.12 -3.08 -20.61
C GLY A 315 0.73 -1.81 -20.66
N LEU A 316 0.02 -0.69 -20.80
CA LEU A 316 0.57 0.67 -20.73
C LEU A 316 -0.15 1.42 -19.61
N ALA A 317 0.59 2.17 -18.81
CA ALA A 317 0.05 3.11 -17.84
C ALA A 317 0.38 4.54 -18.28
N LEU A 318 -0.63 5.42 -18.24
CA LEU A 318 -0.52 6.83 -18.64
C LEU A 318 -0.72 7.76 -17.44
N TYR A 319 -0.02 7.51 -16.35
CA TYR A 319 -0.02 8.37 -15.17
C TYR A 319 1.38 8.39 -14.54
N ASN A 320 1.62 9.37 -13.72
CA ASN A 320 2.92 9.51 -13.04
C ASN A 320 3.17 8.34 -12.08
N ALA A 321 4.40 7.90 -11.98
CA ALA A 321 4.80 6.97 -10.92
C ALA A 321 4.64 7.68 -9.57
N ASP A 322 3.82 7.09 -8.70
CA ASP A 322 3.56 7.61 -7.35
C ASP A 322 4.60 7.02 -6.39
N VAL A 323 5.74 7.69 -6.32
CA VAL A 323 6.84 7.31 -5.41
C VAL A 323 6.81 8.27 -4.22
N HIS A 324 6.58 7.74 -3.04
CA HIS A 324 6.66 8.47 -1.78
C HIS A 324 7.93 8.09 -1.03
N PRO A 325 8.53 9.06 -0.30
CA PRO A 325 9.71 8.78 0.53
C PRO A 325 9.43 7.77 1.63
#